data_4942282fb41b2df2157655ae3a68612d
#
_entry.id   4942282fb41b2df2157655ae3a68612d
#
_cell.length_a   1.000
_cell.length_b   1.000
_cell.length_c   1.000
_cell.angle_alpha   90.00
_cell.angle_beta   90.00
_cell.angle_gamma   90.00
#
_symmetry.space_group_name_H-M   'P 1'
#
loop_
_entity.id
_entity.type
_entity.pdbx_description
1 polymer ?
#
loop_
_entity_poly.entity_id
_entity_poly.type
_entity_poly.pdbx_seq_one_letter_code
_entity_poly.pdbx_strand_id
1 'polypeptide(L)'
;MTEHTSLVVGGTSGIGLATARLLRQRGATVHVVGRTERPIDPELIPHRADGGDPEQMAAVVDKIGPIDWLVVALSGAEGAGPIADLDVATLRRAFDGKFWAHLTTIRAVLPRLAPTGSITLIGAISARAAMPGTAGLAAINGAVEAMVRPLANELAPIRVNGVSPGVVDTPWWSGMPAEQRRFYFEQVARQLPTRRVATAEEVAEVVALAATNPNLTGTVVEADGGARIAALT
;
A
#
# COMPACT_ATOMS: atom_id res chain seq x y z
N MET A 1 -17.83 22.97 3.31
CA MET A 1 -16.64 22.09 3.39
C MET A 1 -16.41 21.57 1.99
N THR A 2 -15.23 21.74 1.40
CA THR A 2 -14.88 21.15 0.11
C THR A 2 -14.88 19.63 0.27
N GLU A 3 -15.70 18.94 -0.50
CA GLU A 3 -15.76 17.49 -0.51
C GLU A 3 -14.54 16.97 -1.25
N HIS A 4 -13.66 16.23 -0.57
CA HIS A 4 -12.47 15.65 -1.18
C HIS A 4 -12.78 14.28 -1.79
N THR A 5 -12.24 14.03 -2.97
CA THR A 5 -12.33 12.73 -3.66
C THR A 5 -11.05 11.94 -3.45
N SER A 6 -11.16 10.72 -2.92
CA SER A 6 -10.04 9.79 -2.76
C SER A 6 -10.21 8.57 -3.63
N LEU A 7 -9.11 8.11 -4.24
CA LEU A 7 -9.03 6.83 -4.94
C LEU A 7 -8.04 5.91 -4.21
N VAL A 8 -8.53 4.76 -3.74
CA VAL A 8 -7.71 3.73 -3.09
C VAL A 8 -7.61 2.50 -3.97
N VAL A 9 -6.48 2.32 -4.63
CA VAL A 9 -6.21 1.15 -5.48
C VAL A 9 -5.61 0.04 -4.62
N GLY A 10 -6.26 -1.14 -4.62
CA GLY A 10 -6.07 -2.17 -3.60
C GLY A 10 -6.95 -1.92 -2.35
N GLY A 11 -8.02 -1.13 -2.50
CA GLY A 11 -8.92 -0.70 -1.42
C GLY A 11 -10.00 -1.69 -1.02
N THR A 12 -9.99 -2.94 -1.51
CA THR A 12 -11.05 -3.93 -1.23
C THR A 12 -10.70 -4.89 -0.09
N SER A 13 -9.51 -4.77 0.51
CA SER A 13 -9.07 -5.61 1.64
C SER A 13 -7.93 -4.99 2.43
N GLY A 14 -7.65 -5.53 3.62
CA GLY A 14 -6.48 -5.19 4.44
C GLY A 14 -6.30 -3.69 4.68
N ILE A 15 -5.06 -3.22 4.61
CA ILE A 15 -4.69 -1.82 4.86
C ILE A 15 -5.43 -0.86 3.92
N GLY A 16 -5.57 -1.22 2.62
CA GLY A 16 -6.29 -0.38 1.67
C GLY A 16 -7.76 -0.17 2.04
N LEU A 17 -8.47 -1.23 2.44
CA LEU A 17 -9.86 -1.13 2.88
C LEU A 17 -10.01 -0.34 4.19
N ALA A 18 -9.13 -0.59 5.16
CA ALA A 18 -9.12 0.17 6.41
C ALA A 18 -8.88 1.67 6.15
N THR A 19 -7.94 2.00 5.24
CA THR A 19 -7.69 3.38 4.82
C THR A 19 -8.91 4.00 4.13
N ALA A 20 -9.56 3.28 3.22
CA ALA A 20 -10.74 3.76 2.52
C ALA A 20 -11.87 4.09 3.50
N ARG A 21 -12.16 3.21 4.46
CA ARG A 21 -13.13 3.46 5.53
C ARG A 21 -12.80 4.69 6.35
N LEU A 22 -11.54 4.82 6.76
CA LEU A 22 -11.09 5.95 7.56
C LEU A 22 -11.22 7.28 6.81
N LEU A 23 -10.84 7.33 5.53
CA LEU A 23 -11.00 8.54 4.71
C LEU A 23 -12.48 8.88 4.52
N ARG A 24 -13.35 7.89 4.34
CA ARG A 24 -14.80 8.06 4.28
C ARG A 24 -15.36 8.64 5.58
N GLN A 25 -14.97 8.08 6.73
CA GLN A 25 -15.35 8.59 8.05
C GLN A 25 -14.90 10.05 8.28
N ARG A 26 -13.81 10.46 7.65
CA ARG A 26 -13.30 11.85 7.67
C ARG A 26 -13.97 12.76 6.65
N GLY A 27 -15.02 12.29 5.95
CA GLY A 27 -15.87 13.10 5.07
C GLY A 27 -15.45 13.12 3.60
N ALA A 28 -14.52 12.26 3.15
CA ALA A 28 -14.19 12.15 1.74
C ALA A 28 -15.20 11.28 0.97
N THR A 29 -15.41 11.57 -0.31
CA THR A 29 -15.97 10.60 -1.26
C THR A 29 -14.87 9.64 -1.66
N VAL A 30 -15.06 8.33 -1.40
CA VAL A 30 -13.97 7.34 -1.55
C VAL A 30 -14.33 6.28 -2.58
N HIS A 31 -13.55 6.24 -3.64
CA HIS A 31 -13.55 5.21 -4.67
C HIS A 31 -12.49 4.15 -4.33
N VAL A 32 -12.85 2.87 -4.49
CA VAL A 32 -11.93 1.76 -4.25
C VAL A 32 -11.80 0.87 -5.48
N VAL A 33 -10.58 0.47 -5.79
CA VAL A 33 -10.28 -0.44 -6.90
C VAL A 33 -9.81 -1.79 -6.37
N GLY A 34 -10.34 -2.86 -6.94
CA GLY A 34 -9.89 -4.23 -6.71
C GLY A 34 -10.23 -5.16 -7.87
N ARG A 35 -9.51 -6.27 -8.00
CA ARG A 35 -9.66 -7.24 -9.10
C ARG A 35 -10.93 -8.07 -9.02
N THR A 36 -11.46 -8.27 -7.82
CA THR A 36 -12.64 -9.10 -7.57
C THR A 36 -13.74 -8.27 -6.95
N GLU A 37 -14.98 -8.50 -7.40
CA GLU A 37 -16.15 -8.00 -6.70
C GLU A 37 -16.28 -8.72 -5.36
N ARG A 38 -16.29 -7.95 -4.30
CA ARG A 38 -16.56 -8.42 -2.94
C ARG A 38 -17.55 -7.47 -2.31
N PRO A 39 -18.43 -7.94 -1.44
CA PRO A 39 -19.18 -7.06 -0.57
C PRO A 39 -18.19 -6.23 0.24
N ILE A 40 -18.27 -4.93 0.08
CA ILE A 40 -17.51 -3.95 0.85
C ILE A 40 -18.48 -3.02 1.57
N ASP A 41 -17.94 -2.11 2.34
CA ASP A 41 -18.70 -1.07 3.00
C ASP A 41 -19.60 -0.33 2.00
N PRO A 42 -20.91 -0.23 2.22
CA PRO A 42 -21.85 0.40 1.28
C PRO A 42 -21.60 1.90 1.08
N GLU A 43 -20.84 2.53 1.95
CA GLU A 43 -20.44 3.94 1.81
C GLU A 43 -19.24 4.15 0.89
N LEU A 44 -18.58 3.08 0.43
CA LEU A 44 -17.48 3.13 -0.53
C LEU A 44 -17.97 2.86 -1.95
N ILE A 45 -17.37 3.50 -2.95
CA ILE A 45 -17.73 3.35 -4.36
C ILE A 45 -16.76 2.35 -5.02
N PRO A 46 -17.19 1.10 -5.29
CA PRO A 46 -16.32 0.09 -5.84
C PRO A 46 -16.13 0.23 -7.35
N HIS A 47 -14.91 -0.08 -7.80
CA HIS A 47 -14.57 -0.28 -9.21
C HIS A 47 -13.82 -1.60 -9.35
N ARG A 48 -14.23 -2.42 -10.32
CA ARG A 48 -13.49 -3.62 -10.66
C ARG A 48 -12.45 -3.29 -11.72
N ALA A 49 -11.17 -3.38 -11.38
CA ALA A 49 -10.06 -3.21 -12.30
C ALA A 49 -8.78 -3.83 -11.72
N ASP A 50 -7.82 -4.13 -12.59
CA ASP A 50 -6.45 -4.42 -12.21
C ASP A 50 -5.63 -3.11 -12.22
N GLY A 51 -5.03 -2.75 -11.09
CA GLY A 51 -4.16 -1.56 -10.99
C GLY A 51 -2.91 -1.61 -11.87
N GLY A 52 -2.53 -2.80 -12.35
CA GLY A 52 -1.44 -3.00 -13.30
C GLY A 52 -1.87 -2.86 -14.77
N ASP A 53 -3.16 -2.78 -15.05
CA ASP A 53 -3.68 -2.64 -16.40
C ASP A 53 -3.99 -1.15 -16.71
N PRO A 54 -3.25 -0.53 -17.66
CA PRO A 54 -3.40 0.89 -17.93
C PRO A 54 -4.77 1.25 -18.54
N GLU A 55 -5.38 0.37 -19.34
CA GLU A 55 -6.67 0.63 -19.99
C GLU A 55 -7.81 0.56 -18.97
N GLN A 56 -7.80 -0.45 -18.10
CA GLN A 56 -8.77 -0.58 -17.02
C GLN A 56 -8.67 0.60 -16.03
N MET A 57 -7.45 1.01 -15.67
CA MET A 57 -7.24 2.15 -14.78
C MET A 57 -7.69 3.46 -15.42
N ALA A 58 -7.40 3.70 -16.70
CA ALA A 58 -7.90 4.88 -17.42
C ALA A 58 -9.44 4.94 -17.41
N ALA A 59 -10.10 3.81 -17.71
CA ALA A 59 -11.57 3.74 -17.70
C ALA A 59 -12.18 4.00 -16.30
N VAL A 60 -11.50 3.61 -15.22
CA VAL A 60 -11.93 3.93 -13.85
C VAL A 60 -11.75 5.43 -13.57
N VAL A 61 -10.60 5.98 -13.88
CA VAL A 61 -10.24 7.39 -13.61
C VAL A 61 -11.17 8.34 -14.38
N ASP A 62 -11.52 8.02 -15.63
CA ASP A 62 -12.46 8.84 -16.43
C ASP A 62 -13.87 8.89 -15.82
N LYS A 63 -14.30 7.84 -15.13
CA LYS A 63 -15.60 7.81 -14.43
C LYS A 63 -15.61 8.62 -13.14
N ILE A 64 -14.45 8.75 -12.48
CA ILE A 64 -14.32 9.43 -11.18
C ILE A 64 -14.23 10.94 -11.37
N GLY A 65 -13.48 11.40 -12.35
CA GLY A 65 -13.15 12.82 -12.52
C GLY A 65 -11.97 13.27 -11.67
N PRO A 66 -11.96 14.51 -11.13
CA PRO A 66 -10.85 15.00 -10.31
C PRO A 66 -10.66 14.21 -9.04
N ILE A 67 -9.39 13.91 -8.70
CA ILE A 67 -8.98 13.13 -7.53
C ILE A 67 -8.06 13.98 -6.66
N ASP A 68 -8.38 14.12 -5.38
CA ASP A 68 -7.53 14.84 -4.42
C ASP A 68 -6.46 13.94 -3.83
N TRP A 69 -6.81 12.69 -3.47
CA TRP A 69 -5.90 11.78 -2.80
C TRP A 69 -5.88 10.42 -3.49
N LEU A 70 -4.71 10.03 -4.00
CA LEU A 70 -4.44 8.69 -4.49
C LEU A 70 -3.70 7.89 -3.42
N VAL A 71 -4.24 6.74 -3.05
CA VAL A 71 -3.57 5.73 -2.23
C VAL A 71 -3.37 4.47 -3.06
N VAL A 72 -2.12 4.00 -3.18
CA VAL A 72 -1.78 2.78 -3.90
C VAL A 72 -1.35 1.71 -2.89
N ALA A 73 -2.27 0.78 -2.60
CA ALA A 73 -2.13 -0.29 -1.63
C ALA A 73 -2.05 -1.68 -2.30
N LEU A 74 -1.43 -1.74 -3.45
CA LEU A 74 -1.26 -2.98 -4.20
C LEU A 74 -0.18 -3.86 -3.56
N SER A 75 -0.45 -5.16 -3.49
CA SER A 75 0.44 -6.14 -2.89
C SER A 75 0.40 -7.46 -3.67
N GLY A 76 1.56 -8.08 -3.84
CA GLY A 76 1.71 -9.47 -4.27
C GLY A 76 2.06 -10.39 -3.11
N ALA A 77 1.81 -11.68 -3.24
CA ALA A 77 2.17 -12.70 -2.25
C ALA A 77 3.50 -13.40 -2.59
N GLU A 78 4.09 -13.11 -3.75
CA GLU A 78 5.30 -13.75 -4.25
C GLU A 78 6.56 -12.94 -3.91
N GLY A 79 7.74 -13.58 -4.00
CA GLY A 79 9.05 -12.94 -3.82
C GLY A 79 9.69 -13.15 -2.45
N ALA A 80 9.07 -13.96 -1.56
CA ALA A 80 9.68 -14.45 -0.33
C ALA A 80 10.38 -15.81 -0.57
N GLY A 81 11.43 -16.07 0.19
CA GLY A 81 12.17 -17.33 0.21
C GLY A 81 13.68 -17.13 0.23
N PRO A 82 14.46 -18.18 0.59
CA PRO A 82 15.92 -18.16 0.52
C PRO A 82 16.41 -17.82 -0.89
N ILE A 83 17.48 -17.05 -1.02
CA ILE A 83 17.98 -16.61 -2.33
C ILE A 83 18.38 -17.78 -3.22
N ALA A 84 18.82 -18.89 -2.65
CA ALA A 84 19.19 -20.09 -3.38
C ALA A 84 18.00 -20.76 -4.10
N ASP A 85 16.81 -20.60 -3.54
CA ASP A 85 15.57 -21.26 -4.02
C ASP A 85 14.64 -20.26 -4.74
N LEU A 86 15.01 -18.98 -4.77
CA LEU A 86 14.17 -17.92 -5.32
C LEU A 86 14.17 -17.97 -6.85
N ASP A 87 13.05 -18.42 -7.42
CA ASP A 87 12.86 -18.46 -8.86
C ASP A 87 12.75 -17.03 -9.46
N VAL A 88 13.60 -16.74 -10.45
CA VAL A 88 13.65 -15.43 -11.11
C VAL A 88 12.35 -15.09 -11.84
N ALA A 89 11.65 -16.09 -12.42
CA ALA A 89 10.37 -15.84 -13.08
C ALA A 89 9.29 -15.46 -12.06
N THR A 90 9.27 -16.10 -10.89
CA THR A 90 8.41 -15.72 -9.76
C THR A 90 8.70 -14.29 -9.29
N LEU A 91 9.98 -13.92 -9.18
CA LEU A 91 10.35 -12.57 -8.78
C LEU A 91 9.90 -11.51 -9.81
N ARG A 92 10.00 -11.81 -11.12
CA ARG A 92 9.47 -10.93 -12.18
C ARG A 92 7.96 -10.71 -12.01
N ARG A 93 7.17 -11.76 -11.84
CA ARG A 93 5.71 -11.64 -11.59
C ARG A 93 5.40 -10.83 -10.32
N ALA A 94 6.24 -10.96 -9.29
CA ALA A 94 6.10 -10.18 -8.06
C ALA A 94 6.36 -8.68 -8.30
N PHE A 95 7.34 -8.33 -9.15
CA PHE A 95 7.55 -6.96 -9.62
C PHE A 95 6.36 -6.45 -10.44
N ASP A 96 5.81 -7.28 -11.34
CA ASP A 96 4.63 -6.92 -12.14
C ASP A 96 3.43 -6.64 -11.23
N GLY A 97 3.17 -7.48 -10.24
CA GLY A 97 2.05 -7.35 -9.32
C GLY A 97 2.17 -6.20 -8.32
N LYS A 98 3.35 -5.63 -8.13
CA LYS A 98 3.53 -4.52 -7.19
C LYS A 98 4.19 -3.30 -7.83
N PHE A 99 5.46 -3.34 -8.16
CA PHE A 99 6.19 -2.15 -8.62
C PHE A 99 5.59 -1.59 -9.92
N TRP A 100 5.45 -2.41 -10.95
CA TRP A 100 4.89 -1.97 -12.23
C TRP A 100 3.43 -1.56 -12.09
N ALA A 101 2.66 -2.27 -11.27
CA ALA A 101 1.26 -1.89 -10.99
C ALA A 101 1.15 -0.54 -10.27
N HIS A 102 2.06 -0.22 -9.32
CA HIS A 102 2.12 1.10 -8.70
C HIS A 102 2.40 2.19 -9.75
N LEU A 103 3.41 1.98 -10.59
CA LEU A 103 3.78 2.94 -11.63
C LEU A 103 2.66 3.14 -12.66
N THR A 104 2.01 2.06 -13.10
CA THR A 104 0.86 2.10 -14.01
C THR A 104 -0.29 2.89 -13.41
N THR A 105 -0.63 2.60 -12.15
CA THR A 105 -1.68 3.34 -11.41
C THR A 105 -1.37 4.83 -11.32
N ILE A 106 -0.15 5.21 -10.93
CA ILE A 106 0.26 6.63 -10.85
C ILE A 106 0.07 7.32 -12.20
N ARG A 107 0.59 6.72 -13.26
CA ARG A 107 0.49 7.30 -14.62
C ARG A 107 -0.94 7.47 -15.11
N ALA A 108 -1.81 6.52 -14.82
CA ALA A 108 -3.23 6.59 -15.20
C ALA A 108 -3.98 7.70 -14.43
N VAL A 109 -3.66 7.91 -13.16
CA VAL A 109 -4.36 8.88 -12.29
C VAL A 109 -3.82 10.30 -12.47
N LEU A 110 -2.55 10.46 -12.80
CA LEU A 110 -1.86 11.76 -12.82
C LEU A 110 -2.60 12.86 -13.62
N PRO A 111 -3.23 12.60 -14.80
CA PRO A 111 -3.96 13.62 -15.54
C PRO A 111 -5.23 14.14 -14.85
N ARG A 112 -5.74 13.43 -13.84
CA ARG A 112 -6.95 13.76 -13.07
C ARG A 112 -6.65 14.13 -11.62
N LEU A 113 -5.39 14.06 -11.22
CA LEU A 113 -5.00 14.44 -9.86
C LEU A 113 -5.08 15.96 -9.68
N ALA A 114 -5.71 16.41 -8.60
CA ALA A 114 -5.82 17.82 -8.27
C ALA A 114 -4.42 18.46 -8.11
N PRO A 115 -4.21 19.70 -8.53
CA PRO A 115 -2.90 20.36 -8.44
C PRO A 115 -2.30 20.40 -7.03
N THR A 116 -3.13 20.40 -6.00
CA THR A 116 -2.74 20.35 -4.57
C THR A 116 -2.98 18.99 -3.94
N GLY A 117 -3.19 17.97 -4.76
CA GLY A 117 -3.48 16.62 -4.33
C GLY A 117 -2.29 15.88 -3.75
N SER A 118 -2.48 14.58 -3.51
CA SER A 118 -1.41 13.72 -3.00
C SER A 118 -1.44 12.31 -3.54
N ILE A 119 -0.26 11.68 -3.54
CA ILE A 119 -0.04 10.26 -3.82
C ILE A 119 0.58 9.63 -2.58
N THR A 120 0.00 8.54 -2.08
CA THR A 120 0.56 7.74 -0.99
C THR A 120 0.79 6.32 -1.45
N LEU A 121 2.05 5.86 -1.41
CA LEU A 121 2.49 4.53 -1.84
C LEU A 121 2.70 3.61 -0.65
N ILE A 122 2.16 2.41 -0.69
CA ILE A 122 2.37 1.43 0.38
C ILE A 122 3.49 0.46 -0.01
N GLY A 123 4.64 0.62 0.66
CA GLY A 123 5.78 -0.29 0.61
C GLY A 123 5.61 -1.48 1.56
N ALA A 124 6.69 -1.84 2.20
CA ALA A 124 6.76 -2.72 3.37
C ALA A 124 8.14 -2.63 4.02
N ILE A 125 8.22 -2.95 5.30
CA ILE A 125 9.46 -2.89 6.09
C ILE A 125 10.59 -3.76 5.54
N SER A 126 10.28 -4.80 4.75
CA SER A 126 11.30 -5.60 4.07
C SER A 126 12.26 -4.79 3.21
N ALA A 127 11.87 -3.58 2.74
CA ALA A 127 12.76 -2.65 2.07
C ALA A 127 13.95 -2.19 2.94
N ARG A 128 13.86 -2.33 4.25
CA ARG A 128 14.78 -1.74 5.24
C ARG A 128 15.25 -2.71 6.31
N ALA A 129 14.47 -3.78 6.59
CA ALA A 129 14.80 -4.78 7.59
C ALA A 129 15.68 -5.88 6.98
N ALA A 130 16.68 -6.34 7.75
CA ALA A 130 17.59 -7.40 7.34
C ALA A 130 17.02 -8.78 7.73
N MET A 131 15.86 -9.15 7.19
CA MET A 131 15.23 -10.45 7.47
C MET A 131 15.68 -11.51 6.47
N PRO A 132 16.16 -12.68 6.92
CA PRO A 132 16.46 -13.81 6.02
C PRO A 132 15.26 -14.20 5.16
N GLY A 133 15.48 -14.55 3.90
CA GLY A 133 14.42 -14.94 2.97
C GLY A 133 13.57 -13.79 2.41
N THR A 134 13.93 -12.53 2.66
CA THR A 134 13.16 -11.38 2.16
C THR A 134 13.86 -10.59 1.06
N ALA A 135 14.97 -11.06 0.49
CA ALA A 135 15.75 -10.34 -0.51
C ALA A 135 14.89 -9.88 -1.72
N GLY A 136 14.02 -10.76 -2.24
CA GLY A 136 13.11 -10.42 -3.32
C GLY A 136 12.06 -9.38 -2.91
N LEU A 137 11.45 -9.56 -1.75
CA LEU A 137 10.50 -8.56 -1.19
C LEU A 137 11.19 -7.23 -0.91
N ALA A 138 12.43 -7.25 -0.43
CA ALA A 138 13.21 -6.05 -0.19
C ALA A 138 13.46 -5.26 -1.48
N ALA A 139 13.83 -5.95 -2.57
CA ALA A 139 14.03 -5.33 -3.88
C ALA A 139 12.74 -4.68 -4.40
N ILE A 140 11.59 -5.37 -4.33
CA ILE A 140 10.31 -4.86 -4.81
C ILE A 140 9.85 -3.66 -3.98
N ASN A 141 9.85 -3.78 -2.67
CA ASN A 141 9.39 -2.70 -1.77
C ASN A 141 10.38 -1.52 -1.79
N GLY A 142 11.68 -1.79 -1.86
CA GLY A 142 12.70 -0.77 -2.05
C GLY A 142 12.52 0.02 -3.33
N ALA A 143 12.16 -0.63 -4.44
CA ALA A 143 11.84 0.03 -5.69
C ALA A 143 10.62 0.96 -5.57
N VAL A 144 9.56 0.54 -4.88
CA VAL A 144 8.38 1.39 -4.62
C VAL A 144 8.76 2.59 -3.75
N GLU A 145 9.49 2.39 -2.66
CA GLU A 145 9.90 3.48 -1.77
C GLU A 145 10.87 4.46 -2.43
N ALA A 146 11.75 3.97 -3.31
CA ALA A 146 12.71 4.80 -4.03
C ALA A 146 12.04 5.82 -4.97
N MET A 147 10.82 5.56 -5.45
CA MET A 147 10.07 6.51 -6.28
C MET A 147 9.59 7.74 -5.50
N VAL A 148 9.42 7.66 -4.19
CA VAL A 148 8.76 8.71 -3.38
C VAL A 148 9.43 10.07 -3.52
N ARG A 149 10.73 10.15 -3.31
CA ARG A 149 11.47 11.44 -3.33
C ARG A 149 11.57 12.07 -4.73
N PRO A 150 11.94 11.33 -5.77
CA PRO A 150 11.93 11.88 -7.13
C PRO A 150 10.56 12.38 -7.55
N LEU A 151 9.50 11.60 -7.32
CA LEU A 151 8.13 12.00 -7.68
C LEU A 151 7.65 13.21 -6.86
N ALA A 152 7.99 13.30 -5.58
CA ALA A 152 7.63 14.46 -4.76
C ALA A 152 8.26 15.76 -5.28
N ASN A 153 9.47 15.71 -5.84
CA ASN A 153 10.12 16.85 -6.43
C ASN A 153 9.59 17.16 -7.84
N GLU A 154 9.41 16.12 -8.65
CA GLU A 154 8.98 16.25 -10.06
C GLU A 154 7.54 16.75 -10.17
N LEU A 155 6.64 16.27 -9.29
CA LEU A 155 5.22 16.54 -9.36
C LEU A 155 4.78 17.73 -8.49
N ALA A 156 5.70 18.44 -7.85
CA ALA A 156 5.33 19.59 -7.01
C ALA A 156 4.40 20.57 -7.75
N PRO A 157 3.34 21.05 -7.12
CA PRO A 157 3.01 21.00 -5.69
C PRO A 157 2.24 19.76 -5.23
N ILE A 158 2.00 18.77 -6.08
CA ILE A 158 1.41 17.47 -5.69
C ILE A 158 2.36 16.79 -4.69
N ARG A 159 1.83 16.39 -3.54
CA ARG A 159 2.62 15.72 -2.50
C ARG A 159 2.75 14.23 -2.78
N VAL A 160 3.91 13.65 -2.56
CA VAL A 160 4.12 12.20 -2.70
C VAL A 160 4.80 11.67 -1.45
N ASN A 161 4.16 10.67 -0.81
CA ASN A 161 4.68 10.03 0.39
C ASN A 161 4.61 8.50 0.25
N GLY A 162 5.37 7.82 1.09
CA GLY A 162 5.28 6.37 1.28
C GLY A 162 4.88 6.02 2.71
N VAL A 163 4.30 4.86 2.88
CA VAL A 163 4.15 4.21 4.19
C VAL A 163 4.76 2.83 4.11
N SER A 164 5.60 2.49 5.08
CA SER A 164 6.34 1.23 5.17
C SER A 164 5.83 0.44 6.39
N PRO A 165 4.78 -0.40 6.22
CA PRO A 165 4.25 -1.19 7.32
C PRO A 165 5.18 -2.35 7.68
N GLY A 166 5.14 -2.76 8.95
CA GLY A 166 5.70 -4.00 9.44
C GLY A 166 4.81 -5.21 9.14
N VAL A 167 4.82 -6.18 10.06
CA VAL A 167 3.87 -7.30 10.03
C VAL A 167 2.52 -6.80 10.52
N VAL A 168 1.48 -6.93 9.67
CA VAL A 168 0.13 -6.45 9.94
C VAL A 168 -0.85 -7.61 9.75
N ASP A 169 -1.78 -7.81 10.70
CA ASP A 169 -2.82 -8.84 10.57
C ASP A 169 -3.84 -8.42 9.51
N THR A 170 -3.73 -9.05 8.36
CA THR A 170 -4.55 -8.76 7.18
C THR A 170 -4.85 -10.04 6.39
N PRO A 171 -5.81 -10.03 5.47
CA PRO A 171 -6.06 -11.15 4.56
C PRO A 171 -4.87 -11.55 3.67
N TRP A 172 -3.79 -10.77 3.62
CA TRP A 172 -2.54 -11.16 2.94
C TRP A 172 -2.01 -12.51 3.44
N TRP A 173 -2.24 -12.81 4.71
CA TRP A 173 -1.84 -14.06 5.37
C TRP A 173 -2.83 -15.21 5.20
N SER A 174 -3.91 -15.04 4.41
CA SER A 174 -4.98 -16.05 4.26
C SER A 174 -4.50 -17.36 3.63
N GLY A 175 -3.40 -17.35 2.89
CA GLY A 175 -2.76 -18.57 2.38
C GLY A 175 -2.04 -19.42 3.43
N MET A 176 -1.82 -18.87 4.63
CA MET A 176 -1.21 -19.60 5.75
C MET A 176 -2.31 -20.22 6.62
N PRO A 177 -2.20 -21.52 7.01
CA PRO A 177 -3.12 -22.14 7.96
C PRO A 177 -3.25 -21.32 9.25
N ALA A 178 -4.46 -21.21 9.80
CA ALA A 178 -4.77 -20.30 10.90
C ALA A 178 -3.89 -20.51 12.14
N GLU A 179 -3.56 -21.79 12.47
CA GLU A 179 -2.70 -22.11 13.59
C GLU A 179 -1.25 -21.69 13.37
N GLN A 180 -0.73 -21.92 12.17
CA GLN A 180 0.62 -21.47 11.79
C GLN A 180 0.73 -19.95 11.79
N ARG A 181 -0.31 -19.25 11.28
CA ARG A 181 -0.38 -17.79 11.30
C ARG A 181 -0.38 -17.25 12.72
N ARG A 182 -1.18 -17.83 13.62
CA ARG A 182 -1.20 -17.44 15.04
C ARG A 182 0.18 -17.62 15.67
N PHE A 183 0.81 -18.79 15.49
CA PHE A 183 2.13 -19.04 16.00
C PHE A 183 3.17 -18.05 15.46
N TYR A 184 3.15 -17.78 14.15
CA TYR A 184 4.03 -16.79 13.51
C TYR A 184 3.84 -15.41 14.12
N PHE A 185 2.60 -14.94 14.29
CA PHE A 185 2.32 -13.64 14.89
C PHE A 185 2.77 -13.54 16.34
N GLU A 186 2.65 -14.61 17.13
CA GLU A 186 3.16 -14.65 18.48
C GLU A 186 4.69 -14.56 18.53
N GLN A 187 5.40 -15.24 17.61
CA GLN A 187 6.86 -15.15 17.52
C GLN A 187 7.30 -13.72 17.11
N VAL A 188 6.69 -13.16 16.09
CA VAL A 188 6.97 -11.79 15.65
C VAL A 188 6.69 -10.80 16.78
N ALA A 189 5.57 -10.91 17.46
CA ALA A 189 5.21 -10.04 18.58
C ALA A 189 6.25 -10.05 19.70
N ARG A 190 6.84 -11.21 20.01
CA ARG A 190 7.91 -11.31 21.02
C ARG A 190 9.18 -10.55 20.64
N GLN A 191 9.47 -10.44 19.35
CA GLN A 191 10.67 -9.80 18.83
C GLN A 191 10.48 -8.29 18.60
N LEU A 192 9.25 -7.86 18.29
CA LEU A 192 8.94 -6.46 18.03
C LEU A 192 9.08 -5.60 19.33
N PRO A 193 9.64 -4.39 19.24
CA PRO A 193 9.64 -3.43 20.34
C PRO A 193 8.25 -3.14 20.91
N THR A 194 7.22 -3.06 20.04
CA THR A 194 5.82 -2.85 20.47
C THR A 194 5.16 -4.08 21.08
N ARG A 195 5.81 -5.26 21.06
CA ARG A 195 5.33 -6.53 21.61
C ARG A 195 4.01 -7.03 21.04
N ARG A 196 3.63 -6.57 19.87
CA ARG A 196 2.41 -7.00 19.16
C ARG A 196 2.53 -6.80 17.66
N VAL A 197 1.75 -7.57 16.92
CA VAL A 197 1.48 -7.34 15.48
C VAL A 197 0.47 -6.19 15.36
N ALA A 198 0.63 -5.35 14.34
CA ALA A 198 -0.26 -4.23 14.07
C ALA A 198 -1.57 -4.69 13.42
N THR A 199 -2.63 -3.88 13.57
CA THR A 199 -3.87 -4.03 12.81
C THR A 199 -3.83 -3.21 11.52
N ALA A 200 -4.74 -3.50 10.59
CA ALA A 200 -4.88 -2.71 9.37
C ALA A 200 -5.29 -1.27 9.66
N GLU A 201 -6.13 -1.07 10.68
CA GLU A 201 -6.66 0.23 11.11
C GLU A 201 -5.55 1.15 11.64
N GLU A 202 -4.61 0.59 12.42
CA GLU A 202 -3.47 1.35 12.94
C GLU A 202 -2.55 1.86 11.82
N VAL A 203 -2.32 1.04 10.80
CA VAL A 203 -1.56 1.47 9.62
C VAL A 203 -2.35 2.46 8.78
N ALA A 204 -3.68 2.30 8.68
CA ALA A 204 -4.56 3.21 7.95
C ALA A 204 -4.51 4.65 8.49
N GLU A 205 -4.33 4.83 9.82
CA GLU A 205 -4.13 6.17 10.41
C GLU A 205 -2.89 6.87 9.84
N VAL A 206 -1.80 6.12 9.68
CA VAL A 206 -0.55 6.65 9.11
C VAL A 206 -0.70 6.94 7.61
N VAL A 207 -1.40 6.06 6.88
CA VAL A 207 -1.69 6.27 5.44
C VAL A 207 -2.58 7.50 5.25
N ALA A 208 -3.63 7.64 6.04
CA ALA A 208 -4.51 8.82 5.99
C ALA A 208 -3.76 10.11 6.35
N LEU A 209 -2.86 10.09 7.35
CA LEU A 209 -1.99 11.21 7.66
C LEU A 209 -1.10 11.58 6.47
N ALA A 210 -0.45 10.60 5.83
CA ALA A 210 0.41 10.82 4.66
C ALA A 210 -0.37 11.39 3.47
N ALA A 211 -1.62 10.96 3.28
CA ALA A 211 -2.48 11.46 2.22
C ALA A 211 -2.99 12.88 2.48
N THR A 212 -3.38 13.20 3.71
CA THR A 212 -4.16 14.43 3.99
C THR A 212 -3.37 15.57 4.61
N ASN A 213 -2.20 15.30 5.23
CA ASN A 213 -1.41 16.37 5.86
C ASN A 213 -0.71 17.25 4.81
N PRO A 214 -1.02 18.56 4.73
CA PRO A 214 -0.51 19.43 3.68
C PRO A 214 0.99 19.74 3.79
N ASN A 215 1.61 19.46 4.92
CA ASN A 215 3.05 19.73 5.15
C ASN A 215 3.92 18.46 5.04
N LEU A 216 3.36 17.34 4.58
CA LEU A 216 4.08 16.08 4.46
C LEU A 216 4.27 15.70 2.99
N THR A 217 5.51 15.70 2.51
CA THR A 217 5.89 15.26 1.16
C THR A 217 7.33 14.72 1.13
N GLY A 218 7.64 13.81 0.21
CA GLY A 218 8.97 13.26 0.00
C GLY A 218 9.47 12.31 1.09
N THR A 219 8.58 11.83 1.97
CA THR A 219 8.94 10.96 3.08
C THR A 219 8.34 9.57 2.97
N VAL A 220 9.01 8.58 3.56
CA VAL A 220 8.47 7.25 3.83
C VAL A 220 8.32 7.10 5.33
N VAL A 221 7.08 7.00 5.80
CA VAL A 221 6.75 6.84 7.22
C VAL A 221 6.74 5.36 7.56
N GLU A 222 7.56 4.97 8.53
CA GLU A 222 7.64 3.58 8.99
C GLU A 222 6.57 3.33 10.08
N ALA A 223 5.62 2.46 9.75
CA ALA A 223 4.55 2.00 10.65
C ALA A 223 4.77 0.51 10.97
N ASP A 224 5.91 0.18 11.58
CA ASP A 224 6.47 -1.17 11.61
C ASP A 224 6.58 -1.80 13.02
N GLY A 225 6.12 -1.12 14.06
CA GLY A 225 6.27 -1.58 15.44
C GLY A 225 7.71 -1.70 15.92
N GLY A 226 8.65 -1.08 15.19
CA GLY A 226 10.09 -1.16 15.44
C GLY A 226 10.78 -2.35 14.77
N ALA A 227 10.14 -2.99 13.78
CA ALA A 227 10.68 -4.17 13.11
C ALA A 227 12.06 -3.93 12.46
N ARG A 228 12.32 -2.72 11.93
CA ARG A 228 13.60 -2.38 11.30
C ARG A 228 14.78 -2.28 12.27
N ILE A 229 14.51 -2.06 13.56
CA ILE A 229 15.53 -1.98 14.60
C ILE A 229 15.58 -3.24 15.46
N ALA A 230 14.69 -4.19 15.22
CA ALA A 230 14.69 -5.48 15.88
C ALA A 230 15.49 -6.50 15.06
N ALA A 231 16.19 -7.40 15.72
CA ALA A 231 16.78 -8.59 15.08
C ALA A 231 15.67 -9.63 14.87
N LEU A 232 14.84 -9.46 13.83
CA LEU A 232 13.84 -10.44 13.44
C LEU A 232 14.56 -11.63 12.80
N THR A 233 14.55 -12.78 13.47
CA THR A 233 15.19 -14.04 13.04
C THR A 233 14.15 -15.10 12.71
#